data_679d7e440c036ca8e80f369754a84efa
#
_entry.id   679d7e440c036ca8e80f369754a84efa
#
_cell.length_a   1.000
_cell.length_b   1.000
_cell.length_c   1.000
_cell.angle_alpha   90.00
_cell.angle_beta   90.00
_cell.angle_gamma   90.00
#
_symmetry.space_group_name_H-M   'P 1'
#
loop_
_entity.id
_entity.type
_entity.pdbx_description
1 polymer ?
#
loop_
_entity_poly.entity_id
_entity_poly.type
_entity_poly.pdbx_seq_one_letter_code
_entity_poly.pdbx_strand_id
1 'polypeptide(L)'
;MRKRVILVLMLILALLAASSCSLIIKDEEVDKQTPIIEVAGQTFTKAEVNEQVEAVMDYEEYMYSMYGISYDRTDASTVSLAQDSAIDAMVQQAVLEKKAADLGLDVLSEEEQAEVDEAVESTYTIYFDSVKSTDFADTELEGEELDAAVEAKMVEYGYSTREEIAQYETDNKVLEKVRAEAVKDVTVSEEELQEAYNTHVESAMTTYGNSPSSYGTDVQNGSTIYYVPAGYRYVKHILIEFTDEDSQAISDLESQISEKQTELTTAETSLADLGEDASADDEATAQNRATLSETVEARTAEIADLETQLADAKEAAYAAIQPTVDEVLEKIAAGEDFDALIEQYGQDPGMETSPAKENGYPVSADSTNWVTEFRDAAMALANVGDVSEPVRSDYGIHIIKYVSDAVEGEVGLDAVRDALESEVLTQKQDEAYNAAVEAWVEEADAKIYKDRLN
;
A
#
# COMPACT_ATOMS: atom_id res chain seq x y z
N MET A 1 90.16 8.58 3.27
CA MET A 1 89.07 8.85 4.21
C MET A 1 87.89 9.66 3.57
N ARG A 2 88.14 10.70 2.76
CA ARG A 2 87.06 11.58 2.20
C ARG A 2 86.09 10.84 1.23
N LYS A 3 86.52 9.87 0.44
CA LYS A 3 85.61 9.17 -0.50
C LYS A 3 84.70 8.19 0.18
N ARG A 4 85.02 7.63 1.36
CA ARG A 4 84.18 6.74 2.13
C ARG A 4 83.11 7.50 2.93
N VAL A 5 83.40 8.73 3.38
CA VAL A 5 82.39 9.56 4.07
C VAL A 5 81.35 10.08 3.11
N ILE A 6 81.69 10.42 1.87
CA ILE A 6 80.72 10.83 0.82
C ILE A 6 79.83 9.72 0.44
N LEU A 7 80.30 8.47 0.36
CA LEU A 7 79.44 7.29 0.01
C LEU A 7 78.45 6.96 1.14
N VAL A 8 78.88 7.11 2.41
CA VAL A 8 77.98 6.89 3.56
C VAL A 8 76.91 8.00 3.65
N LEU A 9 77.30 9.26 3.36
CA LEU A 9 76.35 10.37 3.31
C LEU A 9 75.33 10.26 2.17
N MET A 10 75.73 9.78 0.98
CA MET A 10 74.79 9.48 -0.12
C MET A 10 73.83 8.30 0.17
N LEU A 11 74.36 7.27 0.89
CA LEU A 11 73.48 6.12 1.31
C LEU A 11 72.48 6.55 2.38
N ILE A 12 72.85 7.46 3.32
CA ILE A 12 71.90 8.00 4.31
C ILE A 12 70.88 8.93 3.66
N LEU A 13 71.25 9.76 2.65
CA LEU A 13 70.31 10.55 1.89
C LEU A 13 69.38 9.68 1.02
N ALA A 14 69.85 8.59 0.44
CA ALA A 14 69.03 7.66 -0.32
C ALA A 14 68.08 6.86 0.58
N LEU A 15 68.48 6.54 1.83
CA LEU A 15 67.61 5.91 2.80
C LEU A 15 66.55 6.87 3.38
N LEU A 16 66.84 8.17 3.50
CA LEU A 16 65.88 9.20 3.88
C LEU A 16 64.91 9.55 2.75
N ALA A 17 65.32 9.44 1.48
CA ALA A 17 64.42 9.60 0.33
C ALA A 17 63.50 8.36 0.09
N ALA A 18 63.92 7.16 0.52
CA ALA A 18 63.12 5.95 0.43
C ALA A 18 62.12 5.77 1.58
N SER A 19 62.30 6.48 2.70
CA SER A 19 61.40 6.48 3.85
C SER A 19 60.38 7.63 3.83
N SER A 20 60.44 8.54 2.83
CA SER A 20 59.48 9.62 2.70
C SER A 20 58.27 9.32 1.78
N CYS A 21 58.14 8.07 1.32
CA CYS A 21 57.05 7.65 0.45
C CYS A 21 55.99 6.79 1.14
N SER A 22 55.73 6.94 2.45
CA SER A 22 54.59 6.23 3.05
C SER A 22 54.16 6.80 4.40
N LEU A 23 53.89 8.10 4.46
CA LEU A 23 53.05 8.66 5.52
C LEU A 23 52.47 10.00 5.04
N ILE A 24 51.69 9.96 3.96
CA ILE A 24 50.59 10.90 3.86
C ILE A 24 49.51 10.28 4.76
N ILE A 25 49.53 10.64 6.04
CA ILE A 25 48.39 10.45 6.90
C ILE A 25 47.33 11.38 6.27
N LYS A 26 46.34 10.81 5.63
CA LYS A 26 45.20 11.55 5.11
C LYS A 26 44.59 12.24 6.36
N ASP A 27 44.59 13.55 6.38
CA ASP A 27 43.91 14.29 7.44
C ASP A 27 42.40 14.09 7.18
N GLU A 28 41.75 13.34 8.05
CA GLU A 28 40.34 13.00 7.90
C GLU A 28 39.46 14.24 7.80
N GLU A 29 39.76 15.30 8.53
CA GLU A 29 38.98 16.53 8.47
C GLU A 29 39.16 17.27 7.15
N VAL A 30 40.40 17.24 6.58
CA VAL A 30 40.66 17.79 5.25
C VAL A 30 39.99 16.93 4.16
N ASP A 31 40.01 15.62 4.32
CA ASP A 31 39.36 14.69 3.37
C ASP A 31 37.83 14.88 3.30
N LYS A 32 37.18 15.03 4.45
CA LYS A 32 35.75 15.32 4.56
C LYS A 32 35.33 16.59 3.81
N GLN A 33 36.19 17.60 3.76
CA GLN A 33 35.94 18.87 3.07
C GLN A 33 36.28 18.84 1.57
N THR A 34 36.66 17.68 1.02
CA THR A 34 36.98 17.54 -0.40
C THR A 34 35.71 17.77 -1.25
N PRO A 35 35.72 18.70 -2.24
CA PRO A 35 34.60 18.89 -3.13
C PRO A 35 34.31 17.65 -3.98
N ILE A 36 33.05 17.22 -3.99
CA ILE A 36 32.55 16.13 -4.80
C ILE A 36 31.62 16.62 -5.90
N ILE A 37 30.75 17.60 -5.60
CA ILE A 37 29.80 18.16 -6.57
C ILE A 37 29.96 19.69 -6.57
N GLU A 38 30.04 20.27 -7.78
CA GLU A 38 29.94 21.71 -7.99
C GLU A 38 28.81 21.95 -9.00
N VAL A 39 27.70 22.55 -8.59
CA VAL A 39 26.51 22.76 -9.44
C VAL A 39 25.72 23.98 -8.97
N ALA A 40 25.14 24.73 -9.88
CA ALA A 40 24.22 25.85 -9.59
C ALA A 40 24.80 26.92 -8.63
N GLY A 41 26.13 27.02 -8.54
CA GLY A 41 26.83 27.92 -7.61
C GLY A 41 27.06 27.34 -6.21
N GLN A 42 26.63 26.14 -5.96
CA GLN A 42 26.83 25.36 -4.72
C GLN A 42 28.01 24.39 -4.88
N THR A 43 28.62 24.02 -3.74
CA THR A 43 29.68 23.00 -3.68
C THR A 43 29.36 22.06 -2.54
N PHE A 44 29.23 20.78 -2.84
CA PHE A 44 28.99 19.73 -1.85
C PHE A 44 30.27 18.97 -1.58
N THR A 45 30.56 18.80 -0.31
CA THR A 45 31.76 18.13 0.21
C THR A 45 31.58 16.62 0.26
N LYS A 46 32.69 15.91 0.42
CA LYS A 46 32.68 14.45 0.63
C LYS A 46 31.84 14.02 1.86
N ALA A 47 31.86 14.84 2.93
CA ALA A 47 31.08 14.56 4.11
C ALA A 47 29.58 14.62 3.80
N GLU A 48 29.11 15.69 3.15
CA GLU A 48 27.71 15.88 2.78
C GLU A 48 27.19 14.81 1.80
N VAL A 49 28.00 14.46 0.79
CA VAL A 49 27.63 13.40 -0.15
C VAL A 49 27.58 12.03 0.53
N ASN A 50 28.55 11.72 1.43
CA ASN A 50 28.51 10.45 2.16
C ASN A 50 27.32 10.36 3.11
N GLU A 51 26.92 11.45 3.75
CA GLU A 51 25.71 11.49 4.59
C GLU A 51 24.47 11.15 3.75
N GLN A 52 24.35 11.73 2.58
CA GLN A 52 23.26 11.42 1.67
C GLN A 52 23.31 9.98 1.14
N VAL A 53 24.49 9.44 0.87
CA VAL A 53 24.68 8.02 0.47
C VAL A 53 24.21 7.08 1.58
N GLU A 54 24.55 7.37 2.85
CA GLU A 54 24.06 6.56 3.98
C GLU A 54 22.53 6.63 4.09
N ALA A 55 21.93 7.82 3.93
CA ALA A 55 20.47 7.96 3.93
C ALA A 55 19.78 7.16 2.82
N VAL A 56 20.35 7.16 1.62
CA VAL A 56 19.87 6.32 0.51
C VAL A 56 19.95 4.84 0.86
N MET A 57 21.09 4.39 1.40
CA MET A 57 21.28 2.99 1.79
C MET A 57 20.35 2.56 2.95
N ASP A 58 20.10 3.44 3.92
CA ASP A 58 19.17 3.19 5.01
C ASP A 58 17.75 3.00 4.50
N TYR A 59 17.32 3.85 3.57
CA TYR A 59 16.00 3.76 2.94
C TYR A 59 15.87 2.47 2.10
N GLU A 60 16.86 2.15 1.28
CA GLU A 60 16.85 0.93 0.47
C GLU A 60 16.84 -0.33 1.36
N GLU A 61 17.67 -0.38 2.41
CA GLU A 61 17.68 -1.49 3.37
C GLU A 61 16.31 -1.68 4.03
N TYR A 62 15.68 -0.59 4.46
CA TYR A 62 14.32 -0.62 5.00
C TYR A 62 13.32 -1.18 3.98
N MET A 63 13.34 -0.70 2.74
CA MET A 63 12.44 -1.18 1.68
C MET A 63 12.66 -2.67 1.38
N TYR A 64 13.90 -3.13 1.25
CA TYR A 64 14.22 -4.54 1.02
C TYR A 64 13.75 -5.42 2.19
N SER A 65 13.90 -4.93 3.43
CA SER A 65 13.45 -5.65 4.62
C SER A 65 11.93 -5.91 4.64
N MET A 66 11.13 -4.97 4.14
CA MET A 66 9.68 -5.12 4.02
C MET A 66 9.27 -6.29 3.11
N TYR A 67 10.11 -6.63 2.14
CA TYR A 67 9.90 -7.77 1.23
C TYR A 67 10.65 -9.03 1.68
N GLY A 68 11.30 -9.02 2.85
CA GLY A 68 12.10 -10.14 3.36
C GLY A 68 13.36 -10.42 2.54
N ILE A 69 13.86 -9.43 1.80
CA ILE A 69 15.06 -9.52 0.97
C ILE A 69 16.25 -8.95 1.74
N SER A 70 17.40 -9.63 1.69
CA SER A 70 18.64 -9.16 2.30
C SER A 70 19.27 -8.05 1.46
N TYR A 71 19.67 -6.95 2.09
CA TYR A 71 20.40 -5.84 1.48
C TYR A 71 21.87 -5.88 1.92
N ASP A 72 22.82 -5.90 0.99
CA ASP A 72 24.26 -5.93 1.28
C ASP A 72 24.88 -4.55 1.06
N ARG A 73 25.05 -3.80 2.14
CA ARG A 73 25.68 -2.46 2.14
C ARG A 73 27.16 -2.47 1.82
N THR A 74 27.79 -3.66 1.77
CA THR A 74 29.23 -3.80 1.49
C THR A 74 29.53 -4.20 0.04
N ASP A 75 28.51 -4.59 -0.71
CA ASP A 75 28.66 -4.89 -2.12
C ASP A 75 29.01 -3.64 -2.93
N ALA A 76 30.05 -3.72 -3.74
CA ALA A 76 30.56 -2.57 -4.48
C ALA A 76 29.55 -2.00 -5.50
N SER A 77 28.65 -2.82 -6.04
CA SER A 77 27.60 -2.37 -6.96
C SER A 77 26.51 -1.62 -6.20
N THR A 78 26.08 -2.13 -5.04
CA THR A 78 25.14 -1.48 -4.13
C THR A 78 25.64 -0.09 -3.72
N VAL A 79 26.88 -0.01 -3.24
CA VAL A 79 27.50 1.27 -2.85
C VAL A 79 27.56 2.23 -4.03
N SER A 80 27.95 1.74 -5.24
CA SER A 80 28.04 2.61 -6.42
C SER A 80 26.68 3.14 -6.85
N LEU A 81 25.61 2.33 -6.78
CA LEU A 81 24.24 2.77 -7.09
C LEU A 81 23.75 3.80 -6.09
N ALA A 82 23.95 3.57 -4.79
CA ALA A 82 23.61 4.54 -3.76
C ALA A 82 24.36 5.88 -3.92
N GLN A 83 25.64 5.82 -4.31
CA GLN A 83 26.42 7.04 -4.63
C GLN A 83 25.85 7.78 -5.84
N ASP A 84 25.47 7.07 -6.91
CA ASP A 84 24.87 7.70 -8.09
C ASP A 84 23.53 8.34 -7.72
N SER A 85 22.64 7.62 -7.03
CA SER A 85 21.36 8.14 -6.56
C SER A 85 21.49 9.37 -5.66
N ALA A 86 22.43 9.35 -4.71
CA ALA A 86 22.68 10.48 -3.84
C ALA A 86 23.19 11.71 -4.60
N ILE A 87 24.15 11.52 -5.52
CA ILE A 87 24.71 12.59 -6.35
C ILE A 87 23.62 13.20 -7.24
N ASP A 88 22.82 12.37 -7.92
CA ASP A 88 21.76 12.83 -8.81
C ASP A 88 20.69 13.62 -8.03
N ALA A 89 20.28 13.15 -6.84
CA ALA A 89 19.35 13.86 -5.99
C ALA A 89 19.90 15.23 -5.53
N MET A 90 21.14 15.29 -5.09
CA MET A 90 21.79 16.54 -4.65
C MET A 90 21.94 17.54 -5.80
N VAL A 91 22.30 17.07 -6.99
CA VAL A 91 22.40 17.91 -8.20
C VAL A 91 21.01 18.46 -8.56
N GLN A 92 20.00 17.61 -8.60
CA GLN A 92 18.63 18.01 -8.91
C GLN A 92 18.10 19.03 -7.89
N GLN A 93 18.30 18.80 -6.60
CA GLN A 93 17.87 19.71 -5.55
C GLN A 93 18.52 21.10 -5.71
N ALA A 94 19.85 21.16 -5.87
CA ALA A 94 20.55 22.42 -6.04
C ALA A 94 20.10 23.20 -7.29
N VAL A 95 19.77 22.50 -8.38
CA VAL A 95 19.25 23.09 -9.59
C VAL A 95 17.83 23.64 -9.38
N LEU A 96 16.97 22.91 -8.68
CA LEU A 96 15.60 23.34 -8.37
C LEU A 96 15.60 24.54 -7.41
N GLU A 97 16.43 24.55 -6.37
CA GLU A 97 16.60 25.71 -5.48
C GLU A 97 17.05 26.94 -6.23
N LYS A 98 18.06 26.79 -7.11
CA LYS A 98 18.49 27.91 -7.96
C LYS A 98 17.37 28.37 -8.89
N LYS A 99 16.62 27.47 -9.48
CA LYS A 99 15.49 27.80 -10.36
C LYS A 99 14.40 28.55 -9.61
N ALA A 100 14.09 28.12 -8.38
CA ALA A 100 13.17 28.83 -7.48
C ALA A 100 13.65 30.28 -7.23
N ALA A 101 14.92 30.46 -6.90
CA ALA A 101 15.50 31.78 -6.67
C ALA A 101 15.51 32.64 -7.93
N ASP A 102 15.88 32.08 -9.09
CA ASP A 102 15.92 32.80 -10.38
C ASP A 102 14.52 33.28 -10.81
N LEU A 103 13.48 32.56 -10.43
CA LEU A 103 12.09 32.91 -10.70
C LEU A 103 11.42 33.73 -9.58
N GLY A 104 12.11 33.93 -8.43
CA GLY A 104 11.58 34.62 -7.26
C GLY A 104 10.45 33.83 -6.54
N LEU A 105 10.51 32.50 -6.63
CA LEU A 105 9.55 31.56 -6.02
C LEU A 105 10.00 31.03 -4.66
N ASP A 106 11.24 31.33 -4.26
CA ASP A 106 11.88 30.92 -3.01
C ASP A 106 11.37 31.69 -1.77
N VAL A 107 10.51 32.69 -1.96
CA VAL A 107 9.90 33.43 -0.87
C VAL A 107 8.41 33.08 -0.80
N LEU A 108 7.96 32.65 0.36
CA LEU A 108 6.54 32.35 0.60
C LEU A 108 5.75 33.64 0.88
N SER A 109 4.53 33.68 0.42
CA SER A 109 3.52 34.68 0.82
C SER A 109 3.03 34.39 2.25
N GLU A 110 2.30 35.34 2.84
CA GLU A 110 1.69 35.14 4.17
C GLU A 110 0.69 33.97 4.18
N GLU A 111 -0.02 33.71 3.08
CA GLU A 111 -0.96 32.60 2.95
C GLU A 111 -0.22 31.26 2.84
N GLU A 112 0.79 31.17 1.99
CA GLU A 112 1.64 29.98 1.83
C GLU A 112 2.39 29.64 3.16
N GLN A 113 2.85 30.66 3.89
CA GLN A 113 3.48 30.45 5.20
C GLN A 113 2.48 29.90 6.22
N ALA A 114 1.23 30.37 6.21
CA ALA A 114 0.18 29.85 7.10
C ALA A 114 -0.15 28.37 6.78
N GLU A 115 -0.15 27.98 5.50
CA GLU A 115 -0.31 26.58 5.10
C GLU A 115 0.86 25.71 5.59
N VAL A 116 2.09 26.19 5.49
CA VAL A 116 3.27 25.51 6.04
C VAL A 116 3.16 25.38 7.55
N ASP A 117 2.81 26.44 8.26
CA ASP A 117 2.66 26.42 9.73
C ASP A 117 1.59 25.41 10.17
N GLU A 118 0.47 25.29 9.43
CA GLU A 118 -0.58 24.30 9.69
C GLU A 118 -0.06 22.87 9.43
N ALA A 119 0.68 22.64 8.34
CA ALA A 119 1.27 21.35 8.02
C ALA A 119 2.28 20.90 9.09
N VAL A 120 3.11 21.83 9.59
CA VAL A 120 4.06 21.60 10.69
C VAL A 120 3.36 21.11 11.95
N GLU A 121 2.31 21.83 12.39
CA GLU A 121 1.59 21.42 13.59
C GLU A 121 0.81 20.11 13.40
N SER A 122 0.27 19.86 12.22
CA SER A 122 -0.38 18.60 11.87
C SER A 122 0.59 17.43 11.96
N THR A 123 1.73 17.52 11.28
CA THR A 123 2.78 16.47 11.27
C THR A 123 3.33 16.21 12.66
N TYR A 124 3.65 17.27 13.39
CA TYR A 124 4.15 17.15 14.76
C TYR A 124 3.12 16.49 15.69
N THR A 125 1.85 16.85 15.57
CA THR A 125 0.76 16.26 16.36
C THR A 125 0.62 14.76 16.07
N ILE A 126 0.73 14.33 14.81
CA ILE A 126 0.69 12.91 14.43
C ILE A 126 1.83 12.15 15.12
N TYR A 127 3.05 12.68 15.10
CA TYR A 127 4.20 12.05 15.77
C TYR A 127 3.99 11.97 17.28
N PHE A 128 3.54 13.08 17.89
CA PHE A 128 3.27 13.19 19.31
C PHE A 128 2.20 12.18 19.76
N ASP A 129 1.06 12.13 19.08
CA ASP A 129 -0.04 11.23 19.40
C ASP A 129 0.31 9.76 19.17
N SER A 130 1.12 9.46 18.15
CA SER A 130 1.64 8.11 17.91
C SER A 130 2.50 7.62 19.08
N VAL A 131 3.46 8.41 19.53
CA VAL A 131 4.33 8.06 20.66
C VAL A 131 3.51 8.00 21.95
N LYS A 132 2.60 8.96 22.17
CA LYS A 132 1.73 9.00 23.34
C LYS A 132 0.85 7.74 23.45
N SER A 133 0.23 7.33 22.35
CA SER A 133 -0.64 6.15 22.34
C SER A 133 0.13 4.83 22.48
N THR A 134 1.39 4.77 22.00
CA THR A 134 2.19 3.55 22.00
C THR A 134 2.93 3.36 23.33
N ASP A 135 3.61 4.40 23.82
CA ASP A 135 4.52 4.28 24.97
C ASP A 135 3.90 4.73 26.28
N PHE A 136 2.83 5.53 26.23
CA PHE A 136 2.23 6.16 27.41
C PHE A 136 0.74 5.84 27.61
N ALA A 137 0.20 4.80 26.92
CA ALA A 137 -1.21 4.41 27.06
C ALA A 137 -1.62 4.08 28.49
N ASP A 138 -0.74 3.43 29.27
CA ASP A 138 -0.99 2.97 30.63
C ASP A 138 -0.25 3.82 31.70
N THR A 139 0.17 5.05 31.35
CA THR A 139 0.92 5.93 32.28
C THR A 139 0.00 6.65 33.26
N GLU A 140 0.52 6.97 34.45
CA GLU A 140 -0.13 7.87 35.41
C GLU A 140 0.27 9.35 35.23
N LEU A 141 1.15 9.64 34.24
CA LEU A 141 1.55 11.00 33.93
C LEU A 141 0.41 11.76 33.26
N GLU A 142 0.25 13.04 33.59
CA GLU A 142 -0.78 13.92 33.01
C GLU A 142 -0.21 15.32 32.70
N GLY A 143 -0.88 16.04 31.77
CA GLY A 143 -0.57 17.42 31.42
C GLY A 143 0.87 17.63 30.98
N GLU A 144 1.50 18.72 31.44
CA GLU A 144 2.87 19.13 31.01
C GLU A 144 3.95 18.07 31.31
N GLU A 145 3.74 17.21 32.33
CA GLU A 145 4.72 16.16 32.66
C GLU A 145 4.63 15.00 31.64
N LEU A 146 3.43 14.64 31.21
CA LEU A 146 3.23 13.69 30.12
C LEU A 146 3.78 14.24 28.80
N ASP A 147 3.44 15.47 28.45
CA ASP A 147 3.88 16.09 27.21
C ASP A 147 5.42 16.13 27.11
N ALA A 148 6.10 16.54 28.20
CA ALA A 148 7.55 16.53 28.24
C ALA A 148 8.15 15.13 28.12
N ALA A 149 7.51 14.10 28.68
CA ALA A 149 7.97 12.71 28.57
C ALA A 149 7.79 12.19 27.11
N VAL A 150 6.68 12.52 26.46
CA VAL A 150 6.44 12.18 25.05
C VAL A 150 7.47 12.85 24.16
N GLU A 151 7.73 14.16 24.32
CA GLU A 151 8.72 14.89 23.55
C GLU A 151 10.15 14.31 23.72
N ALA A 152 10.51 13.95 24.95
CA ALA A 152 11.79 13.30 25.20
C ALA A 152 11.88 11.93 24.49
N LYS A 153 10.79 11.19 24.41
CA LYS A 153 10.72 9.90 23.72
C LYS A 153 10.74 10.06 22.19
N MET A 154 10.11 11.11 21.66
CA MET A 154 10.23 11.46 20.25
C MET A 154 11.67 11.71 19.84
N VAL A 155 12.42 12.46 20.67
CA VAL A 155 13.87 12.70 20.44
C VAL A 155 14.66 11.38 20.50
N GLU A 156 14.34 10.48 21.45
CA GLU A 156 14.99 9.16 21.53
C GLU A 156 14.74 8.31 20.27
N TYR A 157 13.55 8.40 19.70
CA TYR A 157 13.16 7.68 18.47
C TYR A 157 13.68 8.36 17.19
N GLY A 158 14.26 9.57 17.29
CA GLY A 158 14.76 10.31 16.15
C GLY A 158 13.67 10.96 15.29
N TYR A 159 12.50 11.25 15.88
CA TYR A 159 11.48 12.05 15.18
C TYR A 159 12.00 13.48 14.92
N SER A 160 11.62 14.03 13.77
CA SER A 160 11.99 15.39 13.39
C SER A 160 11.42 16.43 14.34
N THR A 161 12.23 17.44 14.62
CA THR A 161 11.82 18.62 15.37
C THR A 161 10.86 19.49 14.56
N ARG A 162 10.10 20.37 15.22
CA ARG A 162 9.27 21.36 14.51
C ARG A 162 10.07 22.21 13.51
N GLU A 163 11.31 22.55 13.82
CA GLU A 163 12.17 23.34 12.94
C GLU A 163 12.57 22.54 11.69
N GLU A 164 12.89 21.27 11.83
CA GLU A 164 13.19 20.37 10.70
C GLU A 164 11.95 20.12 9.84
N ILE A 165 10.79 19.90 10.45
CA ILE A 165 9.52 19.78 9.72
C ILE A 165 9.22 21.10 8.98
N ALA A 166 9.39 22.25 9.61
CA ALA A 166 9.14 23.55 8.99
C ALA A 166 10.05 23.81 7.78
N GLN A 167 11.32 23.40 7.87
CA GLN A 167 12.24 23.51 6.73
C GLN A 167 11.76 22.60 5.59
N TYR A 168 11.44 21.34 5.89
CA TYR A 168 10.95 20.39 4.90
C TYR A 168 9.66 20.86 4.21
N GLU A 169 8.68 21.35 4.97
CA GLU A 169 7.42 21.84 4.41
C GLU A 169 7.62 23.13 3.59
N THR A 170 8.54 23.99 4.02
CA THR A 170 8.92 25.19 3.25
C THR A 170 9.55 24.81 1.92
N ASP A 171 10.50 23.89 1.92
CA ASP A 171 11.16 23.41 0.71
C ASP A 171 10.17 22.73 -0.24
N ASN A 172 9.27 21.91 0.29
CA ASN A 172 8.19 21.29 -0.50
C ASN A 172 7.30 22.36 -1.15
N LYS A 173 6.89 23.38 -0.40
CA LYS A 173 6.07 24.46 -0.91
C LYS A 173 6.75 25.24 -2.03
N VAL A 174 8.04 25.50 -1.90
CA VAL A 174 8.85 26.12 -2.94
C VAL A 174 8.92 25.24 -4.20
N LEU A 175 9.11 23.91 -4.03
CA LEU A 175 9.13 22.96 -5.13
C LEU A 175 7.76 22.85 -5.84
N GLU A 176 6.66 22.88 -5.10
CA GLU A 176 5.32 22.97 -5.67
C GLU A 176 5.16 24.19 -6.57
N LYS A 177 5.65 25.36 -6.13
CA LYS A 177 5.60 26.60 -6.93
C LYS A 177 6.46 26.49 -8.20
N VAL A 178 7.65 25.89 -8.10
CA VAL A 178 8.51 25.65 -9.28
C VAL A 178 7.81 24.71 -10.26
N ARG A 179 7.19 23.63 -9.76
CA ARG A 179 6.43 22.70 -10.59
C ARG A 179 5.23 23.41 -11.26
N ALA A 180 4.44 24.14 -10.47
CA ALA A 180 3.30 24.88 -11.00
C ALA A 180 3.71 25.86 -12.12
N GLU A 181 4.81 26.58 -11.95
CA GLU A 181 5.35 27.49 -12.98
C GLU A 181 5.82 26.73 -14.24
N ALA A 182 6.48 25.57 -14.06
CA ALA A 182 6.97 24.77 -15.17
C ALA A 182 5.85 24.20 -16.05
N VAL A 183 4.69 23.91 -15.46
CA VAL A 183 3.57 23.22 -16.15
C VAL A 183 2.37 24.13 -16.40
N LYS A 184 2.44 25.43 -16.09
CA LYS A 184 1.31 26.37 -16.15
C LYS A 184 0.63 26.48 -17.52
N ASP A 185 1.37 26.22 -18.59
CA ASP A 185 0.88 26.31 -19.96
C ASP A 185 0.49 24.93 -20.54
N VAL A 186 0.57 23.87 -19.75
CA VAL A 186 0.17 22.53 -20.16
C VAL A 186 -1.35 22.43 -20.20
N THR A 187 -1.88 21.98 -21.33
CA THR A 187 -3.31 21.83 -21.55
C THR A 187 -3.60 20.49 -22.23
N VAL A 188 -4.83 20.02 -22.11
CA VAL A 188 -5.33 18.83 -22.81
C VAL A 188 -6.14 19.29 -24.02
N SER A 189 -5.87 18.72 -25.19
CA SER A 189 -6.67 18.94 -26.39
C SER A 189 -7.79 17.92 -26.50
N GLU A 190 -8.84 18.24 -27.27
CA GLU A 190 -9.93 17.29 -27.55
C GLU A 190 -9.45 16.02 -28.25
N GLU A 191 -8.39 16.10 -29.06
CA GLU A 191 -7.81 14.94 -29.75
C GLU A 191 -7.14 13.99 -28.75
N GLU A 192 -6.34 14.52 -27.82
CA GLU A 192 -5.69 13.74 -26.74
C GLU A 192 -6.72 13.12 -25.81
N LEU A 193 -7.76 13.87 -25.46
CA LEU A 193 -8.86 13.36 -24.63
C LEU A 193 -9.60 12.20 -25.32
N GLN A 194 -9.88 12.33 -26.62
CA GLN A 194 -10.54 11.27 -27.38
C GLN A 194 -9.65 10.03 -27.53
N GLU A 195 -8.34 10.20 -27.71
CA GLU A 195 -7.39 9.10 -27.79
C GLU A 195 -7.30 8.34 -26.45
N ALA A 196 -7.17 9.07 -25.34
CA ALA A 196 -7.16 8.49 -24.00
C ALA A 196 -8.48 7.73 -23.70
N TYR A 197 -9.63 8.34 -24.03
CA TYR A 197 -10.92 7.69 -23.90
C TYR A 197 -10.99 6.36 -24.67
N ASN A 198 -10.59 6.35 -25.94
CA ASN A 198 -10.60 5.13 -26.74
C ASN A 198 -9.70 4.06 -26.13
N THR A 199 -8.54 4.45 -25.62
CA THR A 199 -7.59 3.54 -24.95
C THR A 199 -8.21 2.93 -23.69
N HIS A 200 -8.88 3.73 -22.86
CA HIS A 200 -9.57 3.23 -21.67
C HIS A 200 -10.74 2.32 -22.01
N VAL A 201 -11.52 2.64 -23.04
CA VAL A 201 -12.62 1.77 -23.52
C VAL A 201 -12.07 0.41 -23.98
N GLU A 202 -11.02 0.38 -24.81
CA GLU A 202 -10.43 -0.86 -25.30
C GLU A 202 -9.81 -1.70 -24.14
N SER A 203 -9.17 -1.02 -23.19
CA SER A 203 -8.62 -1.66 -21.99
C SER A 203 -9.72 -2.26 -21.13
N ALA A 204 -10.79 -1.51 -20.85
CA ALA A 204 -11.94 -1.98 -20.07
C ALA A 204 -12.63 -3.17 -20.74
N MET A 205 -12.89 -3.10 -22.06
CA MET A 205 -13.46 -4.21 -22.83
C MET A 205 -12.59 -5.47 -22.73
N THR A 206 -11.27 -5.33 -22.82
CA THR A 206 -10.34 -6.44 -22.71
C THR A 206 -10.31 -7.02 -21.31
N THR A 207 -10.24 -6.16 -20.29
CA THR A 207 -10.20 -6.56 -18.88
C THR A 207 -11.46 -7.28 -18.47
N TYR A 208 -12.62 -6.71 -18.76
CA TYR A 208 -13.93 -7.30 -18.39
C TYR A 208 -14.28 -8.51 -19.25
N GLY A 209 -13.76 -8.59 -20.49
CA GLY A 209 -13.89 -9.79 -21.32
C GLY A 209 -13.09 -10.98 -20.80
N ASN A 210 -11.93 -10.75 -20.20
CA ASN A 210 -11.07 -11.79 -19.62
C ASN A 210 -11.42 -12.12 -18.16
N SER A 211 -11.93 -11.13 -17.41
CA SER A 211 -12.29 -11.25 -16.00
C SER A 211 -13.60 -10.48 -15.75
N PRO A 212 -14.75 -11.09 -16.03
CA PRO A 212 -16.05 -10.40 -15.89
C PRO A 212 -16.30 -9.80 -14.52
N SER A 213 -15.82 -10.43 -13.43
CA SER A 213 -15.97 -9.93 -12.07
C SER A 213 -15.24 -8.61 -11.80
N SER A 214 -14.23 -8.26 -12.58
CA SER A 214 -13.45 -7.01 -12.40
C SER A 214 -14.34 -5.77 -12.51
N TYR A 215 -15.32 -5.75 -13.39
CA TYR A 215 -16.27 -4.63 -13.48
C TYR A 215 -16.98 -4.35 -12.15
N GLY A 216 -17.47 -5.40 -11.50
CA GLY A 216 -18.14 -5.25 -10.20
C GLY A 216 -17.20 -4.69 -9.13
N THR A 217 -15.93 -5.10 -9.13
CA THR A 217 -14.90 -4.60 -8.23
C THR A 217 -14.58 -3.12 -8.51
N ASP A 218 -14.41 -2.76 -9.77
CA ASP A 218 -14.11 -1.37 -10.17
C ASP A 218 -15.24 -0.41 -9.78
N VAL A 219 -16.50 -0.82 -9.99
CA VAL A 219 -17.67 -0.02 -9.55
C VAL A 219 -17.70 0.14 -8.03
N GLN A 220 -17.44 -0.93 -7.26
CA GLN A 220 -17.41 -0.85 -5.79
C GLN A 220 -16.28 0.04 -5.25
N ASN A 221 -15.13 0.04 -5.93
CA ASN A 221 -14.00 0.89 -5.60
C ASN A 221 -14.19 2.36 -6.03
N GLY A 222 -15.28 2.68 -6.72
CA GLY A 222 -15.53 4.03 -7.24
C GLY A 222 -14.63 4.41 -8.41
N SER A 223 -14.07 3.43 -9.14
CA SER A 223 -13.27 3.66 -10.34
C SER A 223 -14.11 4.30 -11.45
N THR A 224 -13.47 5.10 -12.30
CA THR A 224 -14.12 5.63 -13.51
C THR A 224 -14.40 4.49 -14.48
N ILE A 225 -15.66 4.30 -14.84
CA ILE A 225 -16.10 3.22 -15.72
C ILE A 225 -16.22 3.75 -17.15
N TYR A 226 -15.49 3.13 -18.09
CA TYR A 226 -15.51 3.46 -19.53
C TYR A 226 -16.33 2.48 -20.36
N TYR A 227 -16.57 1.28 -19.86
CA TYR A 227 -17.36 0.25 -20.53
C TYR A 227 -18.15 -0.57 -19.52
N VAL A 228 -19.41 -0.85 -19.82
CA VAL A 228 -20.29 -1.72 -19.03
C VAL A 228 -20.40 -3.05 -19.75
N PRO A 229 -19.95 -4.18 -19.16
CA PRO A 229 -20.07 -5.49 -19.78
C PRO A 229 -21.52 -6.03 -19.71
N ALA A 230 -21.84 -6.96 -20.61
CA ALA A 230 -23.13 -7.62 -20.63
C ALA A 230 -23.41 -8.42 -19.35
N GLY A 231 -24.69 -8.61 -19.03
CA GLY A 231 -25.15 -9.54 -18.00
C GLY A 231 -25.10 -9.01 -16.58
N TYR A 232 -24.72 -7.76 -16.36
CA TYR A 232 -24.78 -7.11 -15.06
C TYR A 232 -26.13 -6.47 -14.79
N ARG A 233 -26.48 -6.44 -13.51
CA ARG A 233 -27.63 -5.70 -12.95
C ARG A 233 -27.22 -5.08 -11.62
N TYR A 234 -27.97 -4.08 -11.18
CA TYR A 234 -27.80 -3.48 -9.87
C TYR A 234 -28.85 -3.98 -8.91
N VAL A 235 -28.41 -4.38 -7.72
CA VAL A 235 -29.30 -4.84 -6.65
C VAL A 235 -28.96 -4.11 -5.35
N LYS A 236 -29.99 -3.84 -4.54
CA LYS A 236 -29.82 -3.44 -3.14
C LYS A 236 -30.26 -4.59 -2.25
N HIS A 237 -29.82 -4.63 -1.02
CA HIS A 237 -30.29 -5.65 -0.09
C HIS A 237 -30.40 -5.14 1.33
N ILE A 238 -31.21 -5.83 2.12
CA ILE A 238 -31.24 -5.72 3.57
C ILE A 238 -30.60 -6.99 4.08
N LEU A 239 -29.46 -6.86 4.76
CA LEU A 239 -28.80 -7.94 5.48
C LEU A 239 -29.21 -7.88 6.94
N ILE A 240 -29.77 -8.98 7.44
CA ILE A 240 -29.95 -9.21 8.87
C ILE A 240 -28.87 -10.20 9.28
N GLU A 241 -27.86 -9.70 9.97
CA GLU A 241 -26.69 -10.48 10.39
C GLU A 241 -27.03 -11.38 11.59
N PHE A 242 -26.24 -12.43 11.75
CA PHE A 242 -26.22 -13.18 13.00
C PHE A 242 -25.78 -12.29 14.16
N THR A 243 -26.14 -12.64 15.38
CA THR A 243 -25.60 -11.95 16.56
C THR A 243 -24.10 -12.19 16.66
N ASP A 244 -23.37 -11.29 17.34
CA ASP A 244 -21.93 -11.45 17.57
C ASP A 244 -21.61 -12.79 18.27
N GLU A 245 -22.49 -13.24 19.19
CA GLU A 245 -22.34 -14.50 19.91
C GLU A 245 -22.49 -15.70 18.97
N ASP A 246 -23.50 -15.69 18.09
CA ASP A 246 -23.75 -16.77 17.12
C ASP A 246 -22.62 -16.80 16.06
N SER A 247 -22.21 -15.63 15.56
CA SER A 247 -21.11 -15.50 14.60
C SER A 247 -19.81 -16.05 15.16
N GLN A 248 -19.49 -15.72 16.42
CA GLN A 248 -18.30 -16.24 17.09
C GLN A 248 -18.38 -17.76 17.27
N ALA A 249 -19.53 -18.30 17.71
CA ALA A 249 -19.71 -19.73 17.88
C ALA A 249 -19.56 -20.51 16.55
N ILE A 250 -20.08 -19.99 15.46
CA ILE A 250 -19.93 -20.53 14.10
C ILE A 250 -18.45 -20.50 13.69
N SER A 251 -17.78 -19.37 13.84
CA SER A 251 -16.36 -19.19 13.49
C SER A 251 -15.44 -20.13 14.29
N ASP A 252 -15.73 -20.32 15.56
CA ASP A 252 -14.96 -21.24 16.43
C ASP A 252 -15.10 -22.70 15.96
N LEU A 253 -16.31 -23.11 15.52
CA LEU A 253 -16.53 -24.46 14.98
C LEU A 253 -15.84 -24.63 13.62
N GLU A 254 -15.92 -23.64 12.73
CA GLU A 254 -15.22 -23.65 11.43
C GLU A 254 -13.69 -23.72 11.60
N SER A 255 -13.15 -23.01 12.59
CA SER A 255 -11.75 -23.05 12.93
C SER A 255 -11.33 -24.44 13.44
N GLN A 256 -12.13 -25.07 14.31
CA GLN A 256 -11.89 -26.43 14.79
C GLN A 256 -11.95 -27.46 13.66
N ILE A 257 -12.91 -27.35 12.76
CA ILE A 257 -13.01 -28.21 11.56
C ILE A 257 -11.75 -28.08 10.72
N SER A 258 -11.30 -26.86 10.42
CA SER A 258 -10.10 -26.59 9.63
C SER A 258 -8.83 -27.16 10.28
N GLU A 259 -8.68 -27.04 11.60
CA GLU A 259 -7.59 -27.65 12.35
C GLU A 259 -7.60 -29.18 12.20
N LYS A 260 -8.76 -29.82 12.40
CA LYS A 260 -8.89 -31.29 12.29
C LYS A 260 -8.70 -31.78 10.85
N GLN A 261 -9.11 -31.04 9.85
CA GLN A 261 -8.83 -31.33 8.43
C GLN A 261 -7.33 -31.28 8.12
N THR A 262 -6.60 -30.32 8.72
CA THR A 262 -5.13 -30.23 8.60
C THR A 262 -4.45 -31.43 9.26
N GLU A 263 -4.89 -31.82 10.47
CA GLU A 263 -4.39 -33.01 11.16
C GLU A 263 -4.68 -34.29 10.35
N LEU A 264 -5.89 -34.42 9.79
CA LEU A 264 -6.30 -35.53 8.92
C LEU A 264 -5.40 -35.63 7.69
N THR A 265 -5.24 -34.54 6.95
CA THR A 265 -4.39 -34.47 5.75
C THR A 265 -2.93 -34.87 6.06
N THR A 266 -2.42 -34.40 7.20
CA THR A 266 -1.06 -34.75 7.66
C THR A 266 -0.93 -36.25 7.95
N ALA A 267 -1.93 -36.85 8.62
CA ALA A 267 -1.93 -38.26 8.94
C ALA A 267 -2.08 -39.14 7.67
N GLU A 268 -2.96 -38.74 6.73
CA GLU A 268 -3.14 -39.43 5.44
C GLU A 268 -1.87 -39.36 4.58
N THR A 269 -1.21 -38.20 4.51
CA THR A 269 0.06 -38.03 3.80
C THR A 269 1.14 -38.92 4.42
N SER A 270 1.28 -38.90 5.75
CA SER A 270 2.24 -39.75 6.47
C SER A 270 1.96 -41.25 6.27
N LEU A 271 0.67 -41.63 6.19
CA LEU A 271 0.27 -43.00 5.92
C LEU A 271 0.60 -43.44 4.49
N ALA A 272 0.41 -42.55 3.52
CA ALA A 272 0.76 -42.77 2.12
C ALA A 272 2.28 -42.90 1.92
N ASP A 273 3.07 -42.09 2.60
CA ASP A 273 4.54 -42.10 2.54
C ASP A 273 5.14 -43.42 3.05
N LEU A 274 4.43 -44.13 3.95
CA LEU A 274 4.85 -45.49 4.40
C LEU A 274 4.74 -46.54 3.26
N GLY A 275 4.10 -46.25 2.13
CA GLY A 275 3.97 -47.12 0.96
C GLY A 275 3.13 -48.38 1.23
N GLU A 276 2.56 -48.99 0.19
CA GLU A 276 1.78 -50.24 0.32
C GLU A 276 2.69 -51.44 0.59
N ASP A 277 3.95 -51.39 0.17
CA ASP A 277 4.96 -52.46 0.23
C ASP A 277 5.87 -52.39 1.46
N ALA A 278 5.56 -51.53 2.47
CA ALA A 278 6.27 -51.60 3.72
C ALA A 278 5.94 -52.97 4.33
N SER A 279 6.73 -53.95 3.96
CA SER A 279 6.58 -55.34 4.33
C SER A 279 6.56 -55.45 5.86
N ALA A 280 5.77 -56.38 6.34
CA ALA A 280 5.54 -56.68 7.77
C ALA A 280 6.80 -57.06 8.57
N ASP A 281 8.01 -56.80 8.04
CA ASP A 281 9.26 -57.24 8.63
C ASP A 281 9.83 -56.22 9.65
N ASP A 282 9.24 -55.00 9.76
CA ASP A 282 9.62 -54.03 10.80
C ASP A 282 8.40 -53.72 11.70
N GLU A 283 8.44 -54.23 12.94
CA GLU A 283 7.40 -54.02 13.96
C GLU A 283 7.11 -52.52 14.22
N ALA A 284 8.13 -51.68 14.14
CA ALA A 284 7.98 -50.22 14.31
C ALA A 284 7.16 -49.56 13.19
N THR A 285 7.39 -49.93 11.93
CA THR A 285 6.63 -49.46 10.79
C THR A 285 5.18 -49.93 10.81
N ALA A 286 4.93 -51.18 11.19
CA ALA A 286 3.59 -51.72 11.38
C ALA A 286 2.82 -51.01 12.49
N GLN A 287 3.47 -50.72 13.61
CA GLN A 287 2.90 -49.97 14.72
C GLN A 287 2.59 -48.52 14.32
N ASN A 288 3.50 -47.82 13.59
CA ASN A 288 3.29 -46.47 13.12
C ASN A 288 2.10 -46.40 12.15
N ARG A 289 1.98 -47.35 11.19
CA ARG A 289 0.83 -47.47 10.30
C ARG A 289 -0.48 -47.63 11.07
N ALA A 290 -0.52 -48.50 12.10
CA ALA A 290 -1.71 -48.69 12.90
C ALA A 290 -2.12 -47.42 13.62
N THR A 291 -1.18 -46.69 14.21
CA THR A 291 -1.41 -45.40 14.89
C THR A 291 -1.94 -44.34 13.93
N LEU A 292 -1.33 -44.24 12.74
CA LEU A 292 -1.78 -43.27 11.72
C LEU A 292 -3.19 -43.61 11.21
N SER A 293 -3.48 -44.92 10.99
CA SER A 293 -4.84 -45.34 10.56
C SER A 293 -5.89 -45.02 11.65
N GLU A 294 -5.56 -45.27 12.92
CA GLU A 294 -6.44 -44.88 14.05
C GLU A 294 -6.65 -43.36 14.11
N THR A 295 -5.59 -42.56 13.84
CA THR A 295 -5.66 -41.11 13.79
C THR A 295 -6.59 -40.65 12.67
N VAL A 296 -6.45 -41.21 11.45
CA VAL A 296 -7.34 -40.92 10.30
C VAL A 296 -8.81 -41.19 10.64
N GLU A 297 -9.11 -42.40 11.23
CA GLU A 297 -10.48 -42.74 11.61
C GLU A 297 -11.02 -41.79 12.70
N ALA A 298 -10.21 -41.43 13.69
CA ALA A 298 -10.58 -40.53 14.78
C ALA A 298 -10.85 -39.11 14.26
N ARG A 299 -9.95 -38.56 13.44
CA ARG A 299 -10.14 -37.21 12.87
C ARG A 299 -11.34 -37.14 11.95
N THR A 300 -11.57 -38.13 11.11
CA THR A 300 -12.76 -38.24 10.27
C THR A 300 -14.04 -38.20 11.09
N ALA A 301 -14.09 -38.93 12.21
CA ALA A 301 -15.25 -38.94 13.08
C ALA A 301 -15.44 -37.61 13.84
N GLU A 302 -14.37 -36.98 14.31
CA GLU A 302 -14.40 -35.65 14.95
C GLU A 302 -14.88 -34.56 13.97
N ILE A 303 -14.41 -34.57 12.75
CA ILE A 303 -14.85 -33.62 11.71
C ILE A 303 -16.36 -33.78 11.47
N ALA A 304 -16.87 -35.01 11.31
CA ALA A 304 -18.30 -35.25 11.08
C ALA A 304 -19.18 -34.80 12.27
N ASP A 305 -18.69 -34.93 13.51
CA ASP A 305 -19.41 -34.42 14.68
C ASP A 305 -19.40 -32.88 14.73
N LEU A 306 -18.25 -32.24 14.46
CA LEU A 306 -18.13 -30.80 14.39
C LEU A 306 -18.97 -30.19 13.24
N GLU A 307 -19.02 -30.83 12.09
CA GLU A 307 -19.88 -30.41 10.96
C GLU A 307 -21.37 -30.48 11.36
N THR A 308 -21.77 -31.46 12.16
CA THR A 308 -23.12 -31.54 12.69
C THR A 308 -23.40 -30.41 13.68
N GLN A 309 -22.47 -30.13 14.59
CA GLN A 309 -22.60 -29.01 15.52
C GLN A 309 -22.65 -27.66 14.79
N LEU A 310 -21.85 -27.48 13.75
CA LEU A 310 -21.86 -26.30 12.91
C LEU A 310 -23.20 -26.10 12.21
N ALA A 311 -23.77 -27.17 11.64
CA ALA A 311 -25.09 -27.12 11.00
C ALA A 311 -26.19 -26.74 12.02
N ASP A 312 -26.18 -27.34 13.22
CA ASP A 312 -27.13 -27.03 14.28
C ASP A 312 -26.97 -25.57 14.78
N ALA A 313 -25.73 -25.08 14.93
CA ALA A 313 -25.44 -23.70 15.31
C ALA A 313 -25.95 -22.70 14.25
N LYS A 314 -25.70 -22.95 12.95
CA LYS A 314 -26.21 -22.12 11.85
C LYS A 314 -27.75 -22.09 11.83
N GLU A 315 -28.42 -23.23 12.01
CA GLU A 315 -29.91 -23.27 12.09
C GLU A 315 -30.44 -22.48 13.29
N ALA A 316 -29.76 -22.56 14.44
CA ALA A 316 -30.14 -21.78 15.61
C ALA A 316 -29.96 -20.27 15.38
N ALA A 317 -28.85 -19.87 14.76
CA ALA A 317 -28.58 -18.48 14.41
C ALA A 317 -29.63 -17.93 13.42
N TYR A 318 -29.98 -18.67 12.37
CA TYR A 318 -31.06 -18.27 11.45
C TYR A 318 -32.42 -18.15 12.19
N ALA A 319 -32.72 -19.08 13.10
CA ALA A 319 -33.98 -19.01 13.87
C ALA A 319 -34.00 -17.78 14.80
N ALA A 320 -32.88 -17.36 15.33
CA ALA A 320 -32.78 -16.20 16.20
C ALA A 320 -33.12 -14.87 15.46
N ILE A 321 -32.71 -14.73 14.22
CA ILE A 321 -32.92 -13.51 13.41
C ILE A 321 -34.23 -13.57 12.59
N GLN A 322 -34.85 -14.71 12.48
CA GLN A 322 -36.10 -14.90 11.66
C GLN A 322 -37.21 -13.90 12.03
N PRO A 323 -37.49 -13.56 13.31
CA PRO A 323 -38.55 -12.60 13.63
C PRO A 323 -38.30 -11.20 13.04
N THR A 324 -37.02 -10.74 12.95
CA THR A 324 -36.67 -9.50 12.30
C THR A 324 -36.86 -9.59 10.78
N VAL A 325 -36.48 -10.70 10.18
CA VAL A 325 -36.72 -10.96 8.75
C VAL A 325 -38.21 -10.90 8.44
N ASP A 326 -39.05 -11.56 9.24
CA ASP A 326 -40.52 -11.59 9.05
C ASP A 326 -41.11 -10.16 9.18
N GLU A 327 -40.63 -9.35 10.12
CA GLU A 327 -41.06 -7.95 10.26
C GLU A 327 -40.69 -7.12 9.03
N VAL A 328 -39.45 -7.26 8.51
CA VAL A 328 -39.00 -6.58 7.28
C VAL A 328 -39.88 -6.99 6.08
N LEU A 329 -40.17 -8.27 5.94
CA LEU A 329 -41.04 -8.76 4.84
C LEU A 329 -42.45 -8.22 4.95
N GLU A 330 -43.05 -8.14 6.15
CA GLU A 330 -44.36 -7.53 6.38
C GLU A 330 -44.36 -6.04 5.96
N LYS A 331 -43.33 -5.29 6.28
CA LYS A 331 -43.17 -3.88 5.90
C LYS A 331 -43.01 -3.72 4.40
N ILE A 332 -42.21 -4.55 3.76
CA ILE A 332 -42.10 -4.60 2.27
C ILE A 332 -43.47 -4.88 1.64
N ALA A 333 -44.19 -5.88 2.15
CA ALA A 333 -45.52 -6.20 1.65
C ALA A 333 -46.54 -5.08 1.88
N ALA A 334 -46.39 -4.27 2.92
CA ALA A 334 -47.17 -3.07 3.18
C ALA A 334 -46.80 -1.89 2.25
N GLY A 335 -45.71 -1.99 1.47
CA GLY A 335 -45.27 -0.99 0.52
C GLY A 335 -44.38 0.10 1.16
N GLU A 336 -43.73 -0.19 2.28
CA GLU A 336 -42.74 0.70 2.84
C GLU A 336 -41.55 0.84 1.89
N ASP A 337 -40.87 1.99 1.93
CA ASP A 337 -39.73 2.26 1.05
C ASP A 337 -38.54 1.37 1.39
N PHE A 338 -37.98 0.70 0.38
CA PHE A 338 -36.90 -0.28 0.59
C PHE A 338 -35.61 0.37 1.09
N ASP A 339 -35.28 1.59 0.63
CA ASP A 339 -34.09 2.29 1.07
C ASP A 339 -34.23 2.73 2.55
N ALA A 340 -35.44 3.14 2.96
CA ALA A 340 -35.72 3.41 4.37
C ALA A 340 -35.61 2.14 5.24
N LEU A 341 -35.96 0.98 4.71
CA LEU A 341 -35.80 -0.29 5.42
C LEU A 341 -34.33 -0.73 5.49
N ILE A 342 -33.51 -0.44 4.47
CA ILE A 342 -32.06 -0.61 4.55
C ILE A 342 -31.49 0.24 5.70
N GLU A 343 -31.85 1.53 5.79
CA GLU A 343 -31.37 2.42 6.87
C GLU A 343 -31.85 1.97 8.26
N GLN A 344 -33.01 1.33 8.36
CA GLN A 344 -33.57 0.91 9.64
C GLN A 344 -33.09 -0.46 10.13
N TYR A 345 -32.93 -1.41 9.21
CA TYR A 345 -32.69 -2.84 9.52
C TYR A 345 -31.41 -3.38 8.91
N GLY A 346 -30.89 -2.76 7.84
CA GLY A 346 -29.71 -3.23 7.14
C GLY A 346 -28.46 -3.15 8.00
N GLN A 347 -27.65 -4.20 7.99
CA GLN A 347 -26.41 -4.31 8.74
C GLN A 347 -25.17 -4.42 7.83
N ASP A 348 -25.36 -4.28 6.49
CA ASP A 348 -24.25 -4.20 5.56
C ASP A 348 -23.73 -2.75 5.43
N PRO A 349 -22.51 -2.43 5.95
CA PRO A 349 -21.95 -1.09 5.85
C PRO A 349 -21.77 -0.59 4.41
N GLY A 350 -21.62 -1.51 3.46
CA GLY A 350 -21.47 -1.18 2.03
C GLY A 350 -22.73 -0.56 1.43
N MET A 351 -23.91 -0.89 1.95
CA MET A 351 -25.17 -0.25 1.54
C MET A 351 -25.34 1.17 2.07
N GLU A 352 -24.52 1.61 3.02
CA GLU A 352 -24.59 2.94 3.60
C GLU A 352 -23.67 3.94 2.88
N THR A 353 -22.78 3.47 2.02
CA THR A 353 -21.74 4.27 1.35
C THR A 353 -21.92 4.32 -0.17
N SER A 354 -21.54 5.46 -0.78
CA SER A 354 -21.49 5.59 -2.24
C SER A 354 -20.38 4.69 -2.83
N PRO A 355 -20.56 4.16 -4.04
CA PRO A 355 -21.73 4.33 -4.94
C PRO A 355 -22.89 3.37 -4.67
N ALA A 356 -22.74 2.38 -3.78
CA ALA A 356 -23.73 1.33 -3.58
C ALA A 356 -25.02 1.85 -2.92
N LYS A 357 -24.91 2.86 -2.05
CA LYS A 357 -26.09 3.50 -1.43
C LYS A 357 -27.07 4.04 -2.47
N GLU A 358 -26.56 4.69 -3.52
CA GLU A 358 -27.38 5.27 -4.59
C GLU A 358 -27.81 4.22 -5.60
N ASN A 359 -26.86 3.44 -6.12
CA ASN A 359 -27.04 2.63 -7.29
C ASN A 359 -27.30 1.15 -6.99
N GLY A 360 -26.93 0.67 -5.82
CA GLY A 360 -26.86 -0.74 -5.49
C GLY A 360 -25.55 -1.41 -5.92
N TYR A 361 -25.41 -2.68 -5.62
CA TYR A 361 -24.28 -3.52 -6.01
C TYR A 361 -24.41 -4.04 -7.43
N PRO A 362 -23.38 -3.96 -8.25
CA PRO A 362 -23.35 -4.62 -9.55
C PRO A 362 -23.14 -6.13 -9.39
N VAL A 363 -24.07 -6.92 -9.91
CA VAL A 363 -24.05 -8.38 -9.83
C VAL A 363 -24.25 -8.97 -11.22
N SER A 364 -23.48 -10.00 -11.54
CA SER A 364 -23.65 -10.84 -12.74
C SER A 364 -23.56 -12.32 -12.37
N ALA A 365 -23.91 -13.20 -13.27
CA ALA A 365 -23.78 -14.65 -13.07
C ALA A 365 -22.30 -15.10 -12.86
N ASP A 366 -21.36 -14.33 -13.41
CA ASP A 366 -19.93 -14.60 -13.33
C ASP A 366 -19.22 -13.85 -12.18
N SER A 367 -19.98 -13.09 -11.37
CA SER A 367 -19.42 -12.38 -10.22
C SER A 367 -18.87 -13.35 -9.17
N THR A 368 -17.60 -13.15 -8.78
CA THR A 368 -16.90 -13.97 -7.77
C THR A 368 -16.69 -13.24 -6.44
N ASN A 369 -17.02 -11.97 -6.38
CA ASN A 369 -16.93 -11.11 -5.20
C ASN A 369 -18.19 -11.17 -4.30
N TRP A 370 -19.18 -11.97 -4.67
CA TRP A 370 -20.40 -12.23 -3.90
C TRP A 370 -20.48 -13.70 -3.51
N VAL A 371 -21.02 -13.98 -2.32
CA VAL A 371 -21.36 -15.36 -1.97
C VAL A 371 -22.39 -15.94 -2.96
N THR A 372 -22.25 -17.21 -3.26
CA THR A 372 -23.03 -17.88 -4.32
C THR A 372 -24.52 -17.71 -4.13
N GLU A 373 -25.02 -17.85 -2.90
CA GLU A 373 -26.43 -17.74 -2.54
C GLU A 373 -27.00 -16.35 -2.88
N PHE A 374 -26.25 -15.29 -2.53
CA PHE A 374 -26.62 -13.91 -2.83
C PHE A 374 -26.64 -13.66 -4.33
N ARG A 375 -25.53 -14.01 -5.03
CA ARG A 375 -25.41 -13.84 -6.48
C ARG A 375 -26.53 -14.55 -7.23
N ASP A 376 -26.77 -15.83 -6.93
CA ASP A 376 -27.74 -16.65 -7.64
C ASP A 376 -29.16 -16.14 -7.38
N ALA A 377 -29.49 -15.73 -6.16
CA ALA A 377 -30.78 -15.13 -5.84
C ALA A 377 -30.97 -13.77 -6.53
N ALA A 378 -29.94 -12.92 -6.52
CA ALA A 378 -29.95 -11.65 -7.24
C ALA A 378 -30.20 -11.83 -8.73
N MET A 379 -29.56 -12.83 -9.36
CA MET A 379 -29.69 -13.14 -10.77
C MET A 379 -31.02 -13.85 -11.13
N ALA A 380 -31.70 -14.47 -10.16
CA ALA A 380 -32.99 -15.12 -10.35
C ALA A 380 -34.18 -14.14 -10.40
N LEU A 381 -34.02 -12.90 -9.93
CA LEU A 381 -35.07 -11.87 -9.98
C LEU A 381 -35.39 -11.53 -11.45
N ALA A 382 -36.67 -11.54 -11.80
CA ALA A 382 -37.08 -11.44 -13.20
C ALA A 382 -37.22 -10.01 -13.72
N ASN A 383 -37.69 -9.07 -12.86
CA ASN A 383 -38.02 -7.72 -13.27
C ASN A 383 -37.43 -6.71 -12.29
N VAL A 384 -37.10 -5.54 -12.79
CA VAL A 384 -36.76 -4.39 -11.95
C VAL A 384 -37.90 -4.10 -10.97
N GLY A 385 -37.53 -3.98 -9.69
CA GLY A 385 -38.47 -3.82 -8.58
C GLY A 385 -38.85 -5.12 -7.86
N ASP A 386 -38.54 -6.29 -8.42
CA ASP A 386 -38.76 -7.58 -7.74
C ASP A 386 -37.87 -7.65 -6.49
N VAL A 387 -38.41 -8.29 -5.45
CA VAL A 387 -37.72 -8.57 -4.18
C VAL A 387 -37.63 -10.09 -4.01
N SER A 388 -36.47 -10.57 -3.52
CA SER A 388 -36.25 -12.01 -3.31
C SER A 388 -37.05 -12.54 -2.11
N GLU A 389 -37.27 -13.86 -2.08
CA GLU A 389 -37.44 -14.55 -0.80
C GLU A 389 -36.17 -14.37 0.08
N PRO A 390 -36.29 -14.62 1.41
CA PRO A 390 -35.14 -14.61 2.28
C PRO A 390 -34.02 -15.53 1.82
N VAL A 391 -32.79 -15.00 1.66
CA VAL A 391 -31.62 -15.73 1.17
C VAL A 391 -30.63 -15.93 2.30
N ARG A 392 -30.39 -17.17 2.68
CA ARG A 392 -29.44 -17.53 3.74
C ARG A 392 -28.01 -17.53 3.20
N SER A 393 -27.07 -16.99 3.96
CA SER A 393 -25.63 -17.04 3.71
C SER A 393 -24.88 -17.19 5.04
N ASP A 394 -23.57 -17.33 5.00
CA ASP A 394 -22.73 -17.39 6.21
C ASP A 394 -22.72 -16.07 7.01
N TYR A 395 -23.24 -14.98 6.47
CA TYR A 395 -23.37 -13.69 7.17
C TYR A 395 -24.73 -13.53 7.88
N GLY A 396 -25.77 -14.27 7.45
CA GLY A 396 -27.13 -14.09 7.93
C GLY A 396 -28.16 -14.27 6.83
N ILE A 397 -29.23 -13.46 6.84
CA ILE A 397 -30.30 -13.51 5.85
C ILE A 397 -30.36 -12.21 5.05
N HIS A 398 -30.30 -12.33 3.73
CA HIS A 398 -30.44 -11.23 2.78
C HIS A 398 -31.85 -11.18 2.21
N ILE A 399 -32.39 -9.97 2.06
CA ILE A 399 -33.59 -9.68 1.26
C ILE A 399 -33.12 -8.75 0.14
N ILE A 400 -33.16 -9.22 -1.09
CA ILE A 400 -32.52 -8.59 -2.25
C ILE A 400 -33.55 -7.96 -3.15
N LYS A 401 -33.35 -6.71 -3.57
CA LYS A 401 -34.19 -5.98 -4.52
C LYS A 401 -33.46 -5.71 -5.80
N TYR A 402 -34.03 -6.05 -6.93
CA TYR A 402 -33.52 -5.68 -8.25
C TYR A 402 -33.81 -4.19 -8.53
N VAL A 403 -32.76 -3.38 -8.62
CA VAL A 403 -32.89 -1.92 -8.74
C VAL A 403 -32.93 -1.48 -10.21
N SER A 404 -31.99 -1.94 -11.01
CA SER A 404 -31.87 -1.55 -12.41
C SER A 404 -30.99 -2.50 -13.22
N ASP A 405 -31.19 -2.52 -14.56
CA ASP A 405 -30.21 -3.11 -15.47
C ASP A 405 -28.95 -2.27 -15.55
N ALA A 406 -27.81 -2.92 -15.68
CA ALA A 406 -26.59 -2.29 -16.16
C ALA A 406 -26.61 -2.33 -17.69
N VAL A 407 -26.74 -1.16 -18.32
CA VAL A 407 -26.83 -1.07 -19.78
C VAL A 407 -25.48 -1.33 -20.40
N GLU A 408 -25.35 -2.46 -21.13
CA GLU A 408 -24.12 -2.83 -21.83
C GLU A 408 -23.69 -1.77 -22.84
N GLY A 409 -22.39 -1.49 -22.91
CA GLY A 409 -21.78 -0.62 -23.90
C GLY A 409 -20.78 0.37 -23.35
N GLU A 410 -20.29 1.21 -24.24
CA GLU A 410 -19.38 2.29 -23.89
C GLU A 410 -20.09 3.35 -23.04
N VAL A 411 -19.45 3.79 -21.97
CA VAL A 411 -19.89 4.95 -21.20
C VAL A 411 -19.42 6.18 -21.96
N GLY A 412 -20.37 7.02 -22.41
CA GLY A 412 -20.04 8.15 -23.29
C GLY A 412 -19.00 9.10 -22.69
N LEU A 413 -18.12 9.61 -23.53
CA LEU A 413 -17.02 10.52 -23.14
C LEU A 413 -17.51 11.67 -22.23
N ASP A 414 -18.67 12.25 -22.49
CA ASP A 414 -19.21 13.34 -21.68
C ASP A 414 -19.42 12.98 -20.22
N ALA A 415 -19.72 11.69 -19.93
CA ALA A 415 -19.96 11.22 -18.55
C ALA A 415 -18.66 11.03 -17.76
N VAL A 416 -17.53 10.81 -18.43
CA VAL A 416 -16.21 10.57 -17.81
C VAL A 416 -15.23 11.70 -18.07
N ARG A 417 -15.65 12.74 -18.76
CA ARG A 417 -14.81 13.84 -19.28
C ARG A 417 -13.95 14.47 -18.20
N ASP A 418 -14.55 14.88 -17.08
CA ASP A 418 -13.83 15.62 -16.05
C ASP A 418 -12.74 14.75 -15.38
N ALA A 419 -13.06 13.48 -15.12
CA ALA A 419 -12.09 12.54 -14.54
C ALA A 419 -10.95 12.25 -15.52
N LEU A 420 -11.28 12.00 -16.78
CA LEU A 420 -10.30 11.73 -17.84
C LEU A 420 -9.42 12.94 -18.15
N GLU A 421 -9.99 14.15 -18.22
CA GLU A 421 -9.23 15.37 -18.45
C GLU A 421 -8.25 15.63 -17.30
N SER A 422 -8.67 15.42 -16.06
CA SER A 422 -7.79 15.53 -14.89
C SER A 422 -6.65 14.52 -14.93
N GLU A 423 -6.93 13.27 -15.30
CA GLU A 423 -5.92 12.21 -15.44
C GLU A 423 -4.89 12.55 -16.53
N VAL A 424 -5.36 12.86 -17.74
CA VAL A 424 -4.50 13.21 -18.88
C VAL A 424 -3.69 14.47 -18.61
N LEU A 425 -4.31 15.50 -17.99
CA LEU A 425 -3.63 16.73 -17.60
C LEU A 425 -2.50 16.45 -16.60
N THR A 426 -2.78 15.65 -15.58
CA THR A 426 -1.77 15.27 -14.56
C THR A 426 -0.60 14.53 -15.21
N GLN A 427 -0.86 13.55 -16.07
CA GLN A 427 0.20 12.83 -16.78
C GLN A 427 1.05 13.77 -17.64
N LYS A 428 0.42 14.65 -18.41
CA LYS A 428 1.13 15.63 -19.26
C LYS A 428 1.94 16.63 -18.44
N GLN A 429 1.43 17.04 -17.28
CA GLN A 429 2.16 17.91 -16.37
C GLN A 429 3.36 17.20 -15.76
N ASP A 430 3.23 15.93 -15.40
CA ASP A 430 4.35 15.11 -14.90
C ASP A 430 5.45 14.97 -15.97
N GLU A 431 5.07 14.64 -17.20
CA GLU A 431 6.00 14.53 -18.33
C GLU A 431 6.70 15.87 -18.62
N ALA A 432 5.95 16.95 -18.65
CA ALA A 432 6.49 18.29 -18.91
C ALA A 432 7.43 18.75 -17.78
N TYR A 433 7.07 18.51 -16.53
CA TYR A 433 7.91 18.85 -15.39
C TYR A 433 9.21 18.04 -15.39
N ASN A 434 9.14 16.72 -15.59
CA ASN A 434 10.33 15.87 -15.67
C ASN A 434 11.27 16.32 -16.79
N ALA A 435 10.72 16.59 -17.98
CA ALA A 435 11.51 17.12 -19.11
C ALA A 435 12.14 18.50 -18.80
N ALA A 436 11.43 19.37 -18.08
CA ALA A 436 11.95 20.66 -17.66
C ALA A 436 13.10 20.49 -16.65
N VAL A 437 12.95 19.60 -15.65
CA VAL A 437 13.99 19.31 -14.66
C VAL A 437 15.24 18.73 -15.32
N GLU A 438 15.08 17.75 -16.23
CA GLU A 438 16.20 17.19 -17.01
C GLU A 438 16.94 18.27 -17.78
N ALA A 439 16.22 19.15 -18.46
CA ALA A 439 16.82 20.26 -19.22
C ALA A 439 17.57 21.25 -18.29
N TRP A 440 17.02 21.56 -17.12
CA TRP A 440 17.68 22.46 -16.16
C TRP A 440 18.93 21.84 -15.54
N VAL A 441 18.92 20.53 -15.26
CA VAL A 441 20.08 19.76 -14.77
C VAL A 441 21.18 19.74 -15.85
N GLU A 442 20.83 19.50 -17.10
CA GLU A 442 21.79 19.55 -18.23
C GLU A 442 22.38 20.95 -18.40
N GLU A 443 21.56 22.02 -18.35
CA GLU A 443 22.00 23.42 -18.45
C GLU A 443 22.92 23.82 -17.29
N ALA A 444 22.75 23.25 -16.10
CA ALA A 444 23.54 23.58 -14.93
C ALA A 444 25.01 23.12 -15.01
N ASP A 445 25.37 22.24 -15.97
CA ASP A 445 26.73 21.77 -16.25
C ASP A 445 27.49 21.33 -14.96
N ALA A 446 26.86 20.44 -14.18
CA ALA A 446 27.39 19.96 -12.89
C ALA A 446 28.76 19.29 -13.06
N LYS A 447 29.71 19.65 -12.20
CA LYS A 447 31.01 18.98 -12.12
C LYS A 447 30.98 18.00 -10.97
N ILE A 448 31.11 16.70 -11.30
CA ILE A 448 31.03 15.59 -10.37
C ILE A 448 32.37 14.88 -10.31
N TYR A 449 32.92 14.72 -9.11
CA TYR A 449 34.23 14.10 -8.83
C TYR A 449 34.04 12.81 -8.03
N LYS A 450 33.21 11.89 -8.54
CA LYS A 450 32.83 10.61 -7.87
C LYS A 450 34.02 9.77 -7.43
N ASP A 451 35.13 9.81 -8.18
CA ASP A 451 36.37 9.12 -7.86
C ASP A 451 37.00 9.53 -6.52
N ARG A 452 36.64 10.69 -5.98
CA ARG A 452 37.12 11.19 -4.68
C ARG A 452 36.32 10.64 -3.49
N LEU A 453 35.22 9.99 -3.70
CA LEU A 453 34.42 9.34 -2.64
C LEU A 453 35.11 8.09 -2.08
N ASN A 454 35.95 7.43 -2.85
CA ASN A 454 36.69 6.22 -2.47
C ASN A 454 37.91 6.48 -1.59
#